data_2e4df4950c7befc8f50a2c231e89d360
#
_entry.id   2e4df4950c7befc8f50a2c231e89d360
#
_cell.length_a   1.000
_cell.length_b   1.000
_cell.length_c   1.000
_cell.angle_alpha   90.00
_cell.angle_beta   90.00
_cell.angle_gamma   90.00
#
_symmetry.space_group_name_H-M   'P 1'
#
loop_
_entity.id
_entity.type
_entity.pdbx_description
1 polymer ?
#
loop_
_entity_poly.entity_id
_entity_poly.type
_entity_poly.pdbx_seq_one_letter_code
_entity_poly.pdbx_strand_id
1 'polypeptide(L)'
;MRTRLDHLVTSALQHGSAVPAFTCYDFTTAMAVVAAAEEAGRGAILLVAPKTAGTPNGLRLIGALRGLADAASVPVAVQLDHATDLQVMADAVAAGADSVLADGSALPYEDNIALVRGARSLLGPDVVLEAELGGLAGDEDRAFGADQSGVAVAGLTDSALVEDFVSRTGAELLAVAVGNVHGKYKGEPQLRWDVLQDIAVRTHIPLVLHGASGIAAEELVKAAAMNVGKVNFNTELRTGVLATLQDQLPGHRSDGENLQGLLGHWNSSARTFAAQTLATLTR
;
A
#
# COMPACT_ATOMS: atom_id res chain seq x y z
N MET A 1 8.81 -15.84 -3.67
CA MET A 1 7.78 -16.89 -3.84
C MET A 1 6.42 -16.22 -3.95
N ARG A 2 5.75 -16.37 -5.08
CA ARG A 2 4.41 -15.77 -5.30
C ARG A 2 3.37 -16.34 -4.33
N THR A 3 2.52 -15.47 -3.80
CA THR A 3 1.36 -15.86 -2.99
C THR A 3 0.16 -14.96 -3.27
N ARG A 4 -1.04 -15.42 -2.99
CA ARG A 4 -2.22 -14.55 -2.98
C ARG A 4 -2.10 -13.56 -1.83
N LEU A 5 -2.45 -12.31 -2.09
CA LEU A 5 -2.31 -11.23 -1.13
C LEU A 5 -3.16 -11.46 0.13
N ASP A 6 -4.39 -11.93 -0.02
CA ASP A 6 -5.30 -12.25 1.09
C ASP A 6 -4.74 -13.36 2.01
N HIS A 7 -4.12 -14.39 1.43
CA HIS A 7 -3.46 -15.45 2.20
C HIS A 7 -2.24 -14.92 2.96
N LEU A 8 -1.43 -14.06 2.32
CA LEU A 8 -0.28 -13.43 2.97
C LEU A 8 -0.70 -12.62 4.19
N VAL A 9 -1.72 -11.77 4.01
CA VAL A 9 -2.26 -10.89 5.06
C VAL A 9 -2.91 -11.71 6.19
N THR A 10 -3.74 -12.69 5.86
CA THR A 10 -4.38 -13.57 6.85
C THR A 10 -3.35 -14.36 7.67
N SER A 11 -2.30 -14.87 7.01
CA SER A 11 -1.21 -15.56 7.71
C SER A 11 -0.48 -14.64 8.69
N ALA A 12 -0.24 -13.38 8.34
CA ALA A 12 0.38 -12.41 9.24
C ALA A 12 -0.50 -12.13 10.47
N LEU A 13 -1.80 -11.93 10.26
CA LEU A 13 -2.77 -11.71 11.35
C LEU A 13 -2.84 -12.89 12.32
N GLN A 14 -2.75 -14.13 11.85
CA GLN A 14 -2.72 -15.32 12.72
C GLN A 14 -1.52 -15.32 13.68
N HIS A 15 -0.45 -14.60 13.33
CA HIS A 15 0.74 -14.41 14.16
C HIS A 15 0.76 -13.06 14.89
N GLY A 16 -0.35 -12.34 14.93
CA GLY A 16 -0.47 -11.03 15.60
C GLY A 16 0.35 -9.91 14.94
N SER A 17 0.62 -10.04 13.63
CA SER A 17 1.41 -9.10 12.84
C SER A 17 0.63 -8.59 11.62
N ALA A 18 1.16 -7.55 10.95
CA ALA A 18 0.64 -7.05 9.68
C ALA A 18 1.73 -7.12 8.59
N VAL A 19 1.29 -7.11 7.34
CA VAL A 19 2.18 -7.09 6.17
C VAL A 19 2.40 -5.65 5.73
N PRO A 20 3.66 -5.18 5.63
CA PRO A 20 3.93 -3.87 5.05
C PRO A 20 3.76 -3.91 3.52
N ALA A 21 3.14 -2.87 3.00
CA ALA A 21 3.00 -2.61 1.58
C ALA A 21 3.73 -1.32 1.21
N PHE A 22 4.62 -1.38 0.23
CA PHE A 22 5.52 -0.29 -0.14
C PHE A 22 5.25 0.19 -1.56
N THR A 23 5.02 1.49 -1.75
CA THR A 23 4.84 2.06 -3.09
C THR A 23 6.18 2.09 -3.82
N CYS A 24 6.23 1.43 -4.97
CA CYS A 24 7.41 1.28 -5.81
C CYS A 24 7.22 2.05 -7.12
N TYR A 25 7.91 3.18 -7.27
CA TYR A 25 7.92 3.96 -8.51
C TYR A 25 8.97 3.46 -9.52
N ASP A 26 9.87 2.59 -9.06
CA ASP A 26 11.02 2.09 -9.82
C ASP A 26 11.45 0.69 -9.33
N PHE A 27 12.29 0.05 -10.13
CA PHE A 27 12.76 -1.31 -9.84
C PHE A 27 13.85 -1.34 -8.77
N THR A 28 14.65 -0.27 -8.59
CA THR A 28 15.71 -0.20 -7.56
C THR A 28 15.12 -0.25 -6.16
N THR A 29 14.06 0.54 -5.93
CA THR A 29 13.30 0.52 -4.67
C THR A 29 12.68 -0.85 -4.42
N ALA A 30 12.06 -1.46 -5.43
CA ALA A 30 11.43 -2.77 -5.29
C ALA A 30 12.46 -3.88 -4.93
N MET A 31 13.63 -3.87 -5.56
CA MET A 31 14.72 -4.80 -5.21
C MET A 31 15.17 -4.62 -3.75
N ALA A 32 15.25 -3.38 -3.28
CA ALA A 32 15.62 -3.08 -1.89
C ALA A 32 14.60 -3.62 -0.89
N VAL A 33 13.30 -3.43 -1.18
CA VAL A 33 12.20 -3.94 -0.37
C VAL A 33 12.23 -5.46 -0.29
N VAL A 34 12.36 -6.13 -1.44
CA VAL A 34 12.40 -7.61 -1.48
C VAL A 34 13.62 -8.14 -0.75
N ALA A 35 14.80 -7.54 -0.93
CA ALA A 35 16.01 -7.94 -0.20
C ALA A 35 15.84 -7.81 1.33
N ALA A 36 15.22 -6.72 1.80
CA ALA A 36 14.91 -6.55 3.22
C ALA A 36 13.91 -7.60 3.73
N ALA A 37 12.89 -7.93 2.92
CA ALA A 37 11.90 -8.95 3.25
C ALA A 37 12.54 -10.35 3.35
N GLU A 38 13.43 -10.70 2.42
CA GLU A 38 14.17 -11.97 2.42
C GLU A 38 15.08 -12.09 3.64
N GLU A 39 15.81 -11.03 4.01
CA GLU A 39 16.64 -11.00 5.22
C GLU A 39 15.83 -11.15 6.50
N ALA A 40 14.65 -10.53 6.53
CA ALA A 40 13.74 -10.65 7.66
C ALA A 40 13.01 -12.00 7.71
N GLY A 41 13.05 -12.79 6.62
CA GLY A 41 12.24 -14.01 6.47
C GLY A 41 10.73 -13.71 6.46
N ARG A 42 10.31 -12.55 5.93
CA ARG A 42 8.94 -12.02 6.02
C ARG A 42 8.38 -11.65 4.66
N GLY A 43 7.06 -11.72 4.53
CA GLY A 43 6.39 -11.29 3.31
C GLY A 43 6.30 -9.76 3.19
N ALA A 44 6.17 -9.28 1.95
CA ALA A 44 5.95 -7.86 1.63
C ALA A 44 5.01 -7.71 0.44
N ILE A 45 4.43 -6.50 0.28
CA ILE A 45 3.58 -6.15 -0.84
C ILE A 45 4.24 -4.98 -1.58
N LEU A 46 4.36 -5.11 -2.91
CA LEU A 46 4.85 -4.06 -3.80
C LEU A 46 3.64 -3.36 -4.42
N LEU A 47 3.45 -2.08 -4.11
CA LEU A 47 2.35 -1.26 -4.60
C LEU A 47 2.76 -0.50 -5.86
N VAL A 48 1.86 -0.43 -6.83
CA VAL A 48 2.02 0.40 -8.03
C VAL A 48 0.84 1.35 -8.14
N ALA A 49 1.13 2.66 -8.18
CA ALA A 49 0.11 3.69 -8.32
C ALA A 49 -0.58 3.65 -9.70
N PRO A 50 -1.88 3.98 -9.79
CA PRO A 50 -2.64 3.93 -11.05
C PRO A 50 -2.07 4.87 -12.12
N LYS A 51 -1.52 6.01 -11.74
CA LYS A 51 -0.85 6.94 -12.65
C LYS A 51 0.36 6.30 -13.34
N THR A 52 1.08 5.43 -12.65
CA THR A 52 2.19 4.64 -13.21
C THR A 52 1.61 3.54 -14.11
N ALA A 53 0.67 2.74 -13.60
CA ALA A 53 0.06 1.61 -14.31
C ALA A 53 -0.66 2.03 -15.61
N GLY A 54 -1.24 3.24 -15.67
CA GLY A 54 -1.88 3.80 -16.86
C GLY A 54 -0.92 4.13 -18.01
N THR A 55 0.35 3.74 -17.93
CA THR A 55 1.35 3.98 -18.96
C THR A 55 1.97 2.65 -19.45
N PRO A 56 2.41 2.57 -20.72
CA PRO A 56 3.09 1.38 -21.24
C PRO A 56 4.34 0.99 -20.45
N ASN A 57 5.07 1.96 -19.90
CA ASN A 57 6.25 1.69 -19.07
C ASN A 57 5.86 1.21 -17.68
N GLY A 58 4.76 1.70 -17.11
CA GLY A 58 4.24 1.21 -15.85
C GLY A 58 3.77 -0.24 -15.92
N LEU A 59 3.13 -0.64 -17.01
CA LEU A 59 2.78 -2.06 -17.24
C LEU A 59 4.03 -2.94 -17.34
N ARG A 60 5.11 -2.46 -17.99
CA ARG A 60 6.40 -3.17 -17.99
C ARG A 60 7.03 -3.25 -16.60
N LEU A 61 6.89 -2.18 -15.79
CA LEU A 61 7.34 -2.21 -14.39
C LEU A 61 6.57 -3.28 -13.62
N ILE A 62 5.24 -3.36 -13.73
CA ILE A 62 4.43 -4.40 -13.08
C ILE A 62 4.94 -5.80 -13.46
N GLY A 63 5.20 -6.06 -14.75
CA GLY A 63 5.77 -7.33 -15.21
C GLY A 63 7.16 -7.64 -14.60
N ALA A 64 7.99 -6.61 -14.44
CA ALA A 64 9.30 -6.76 -13.80
C ALA A 64 9.18 -7.02 -12.29
N LEU A 65 8.26 -6.31 -11.59
CA LEU A 65 7.95 -6.54 -10.17
C LEU A 65 7.41 -7.95 -9.95
N ARG A 66 6.57 -8.43 -10.87
CA ARG A 66 6.08 -9.79 -10.85
C ARG A 66 7.23 -10.80 -10.94
N GLY A 67 8.16 -10.62 -11.89
CA GLY A 67 9.33 -11.48 -12.01
C GLY A 67 10.21 -11.46 -10.75
N LEU A 68 10.34 -10.29 -10.11
CA LEU A 68 11.05 -10.15 -8.84
C LEU A 68 10.34 -10.92 -7.71
N ALA A 69 9.01 -10.80 -7.61
CA ALA A 69 8.21 -11.52 -6.61
C ALA A 69 8.26 -13.05 -6.81
N ASP A 70 8.22 -13.53 -8.05
CA ASP A 70 8.33 -14.95 -8.37
C ASP A 70 9.69 -15.55 -7.96
N ALA A 71 10.77 -14.76 -8.09
CA ALA A 71 12.14 -15.15 -7.75
C ALA A 71 12.44 -15.04 -6.24
N ALA A 72 11.65 -14.31 -5.47
CA ALA A 72 11.89 -14.09 -4.05
C ALA A 72 11.80 -15.38 -3.22
N SER A 73 12.63 -15.49 -2.19
CA SER A 73 12.64 -16.61 -1.23
C SER A 73 11.52 -16.54 -0.18
N VAL A 74 10.88 -15.37 -0.06
CA VAL A 74 9.75 -15.11 0.84
C VAL A 74 8.48 -14.78 0.04
N PRO A 75 7.28 -14.84 0.65
CA PRO A 75 6.05 -14.44 -0.02
C PRO A 75 6.05 -12.95 -0.39
N VAL A 76 5.85 -12.64 -1.67
CA VAL A 76 5.72 -11.26 -2.18
C VAL A 76 4.52 -11.19 -3.11
N ALA A 77 3.68 -10.17 -2.94
CA ALA A 77 2.57 -9.86 -3.82
C ALA A 77 2.79 -8.51 -4.52
N VAL A 78 2.22 -8.36 -5.72
CA VAL A 78 2.21 -7.10 -6.48
C VAL A 78 0.78 -6.60 -6.57
N GLN A 79 0.51 -5.38 -6.13
CA GLN A 79 -0.82 -4.80 -6.10
C GLN A 79 -0.88 -3.48 -6.88
N LEU A 80 -1.91 -3.33 -7.71
CA LEU A 80 -2.34 -2.02 -8.21
C LEU A 80 -3.08 -1.29 -7.09
N ASP A 81 -2.58 -0.12 -6.69
CA ASP A 81 -3.10 0.68 -5.59
C ASP A 81 -4.04 1.78 -6.10
N HIS A 82 -5.09 2.13 -5.34
CA HIS A 82 -6.03 3.25 -5.59
C HIS A 82 -6.57 3.39 -7.03
N ALA A 83 -6.97 2.31 -7.67
CA ALA A 83 -7.48 2.34 -9.03
C ALA A 83 -8.98 2.68 -9.07
N THR A 84 -9.36 3.62 -9.95
CA THR A 84 -10.74 4.05 -10.20
C THR A 84 -11.26 3.64 -11.58
N ASP A 85 -10.36 3.16 -12.46
CA ASP A 85 -10.64 2.82 -13.86
C ASP A 85 -10.51 1.30 -14.07
N LEU A 86 -11.60 0.67 -14.52
CA LEU A 86 -11.67 -0.77 -14.74
C LEU A 86 -10.69 -1.26 -15.82
N GLN A 87 -10.40 -0.44 -16.85
CA GLN A 87 -9.46 -0.83 -17.89
C GLN A 87 -8.02 -0.83 -17.36
N VAL A 88 -7.65 0.18 -16.54
CA VAL A 88 -6.33 0.21 -15.88
C VAL A 88 -6.16 -0.99 -14.94
N MET A 89 -7.23 -1.39 -14.23
CA MET A 89 -7.22 -2.61 -13.40
C MET A 89 -6.96 -3.86 -14.23
N ALA A 90 -7.69 -4.01 -15.34
CA ALA A 90 -7.52 -5.16 -16.25
C ALA A 90 -6.11 -5.22 -16.87
N ASP A 91 -5.59 -4.08 -17.32
CA ASP A 91 -4.26 -3.98 -17.93
C ASP A 91 -3.16 -4.31 -16.90
N ALA A 92 -3.29 -3.83 -15.65
CA ALA A 92 -2.34 -4.13 -14.59
C ALA A 92 -2.33 -5.62 -14.23
N VAL A 93 -3.50 -6.26 -14.13
CA VAL A 93 -3.60 -7.70 -13.88
C VAL A 93 -3.01 -8.50 -15.05
N ALA A 94 -3.31 -8.11 -16.29
CA ALA A 94 -2.72 -8.73 -17.48
C ALA A 94 -1.19 -8.58 -17.51
N ALA A 95 -0.65 -7.46 -16.97
CA ALA A 95 0.79 -7.24 -16.83
C ALA A 95 1.44 -8.04 -15.68
N GLY A 96 0.65 -8.57 -14.73
CA GLY A 96 1.14 -9.44 -13.66
C GLY A 96 0.82 -9.01 -12.23
N ALA A 97 -0.03 -8.01 -12.01
CA ALA A 97 -0.51 -7.69 -10.66
C ALA A 97 -1.34 -8.85 -10.10
N ASP A 98 -1.13 -9.17 -8.81
CA ASP A 98 -1.84 -10.25 -8.09
C ASP A 98 -3.16 -9.77 -7.49
N SER A 99 -3.25 -8.47 -7.25
CA SER A 99 -4.35 -7.83 -6.54
C SER A 99 -4.56 -6.39 -7.01
N VAL A 100 -5.75 -5.88 -6.71
CA VAL A 100 -6.17 -4.51 -7.06
C VAL A 100 -6.90 -3.90 -5.87
N LEU A 101 -6.57 -2.66 -5.52
CA LEU A 101 -7.43 -1.80 -4.74
C LEU A 101 -8.37 -1.07 -5.71
N ALA A 102 -9.63 -1.46 -5.72
CA ALA A 102 -10.70 -0.77 -6.42
C ALA A 102 -11.25 0.35 -5.51
N ASP A 103 -10.77 1.57 -5.75
CA ASP A 103 -11.01 2.71 -4.88
C ASP A 103 -12.16 3.58 -5.39
N GLY A 104 -13.34 3.36 -4.82
CA GLY A 104 -14.52 4.21 -5.01
C GLY A 104 -14.81 5.14 -3.83
N SER A 105 -13.85 5.37 -2.93
CA SER A 105 -14.06 6.12 -1.69
C SER A 105 -14.52 7.57 -1.89
N ALA A 106 -14.16 8.16 -3.04
CA ALA A 106 -14.62 9.50 -3.44
C ALA A 106 -16.02 9.51 -4.10
N LEU A 107 -16.59 8.34 -4.40
CA LEU A 107 -17.90 8.19 -5.03
C LEU A 107 -19.02 8.08 -3.98
N PRO A 108 -20.29 8.31 -4.38
CA PRO A 108 -21.42 7.91 -3.56
C PRO A 108 -21.37 6.42 -3.21
N TYR A 109 -21.90 6.04 -2.06
CA TYR A 109 -21.84 4.67 -1.52
C TYR A 109 -22.23 3.56 -2.53
N GLU A 110 -23.35 3.74 -3.24
CA GLU A 110 -23.82 2.78 -4.24
C GLU A 110 -22.88 2.69 -5.46
N ASP A 111 -22.28 3.82 -5.86
CA ASP A 111 -21.35 3.86 -6.98
C ASP A 111 -20.01 3.21 -6.61
N ASN A 112 -19.56 3.35 -5.35
CA ASN A 112 -18.40 2.62 -4.83
C ASN A 112 -18.64 1.11 -4.89
N ILE A 113 -19.78 0.63 -4.40
CA ILE A 113 -20.16 -0.79 -4.52
C ILE A 113 -20.19 -1.24 -5.98
N ALA A 114 -20.75 -0.41 -6.87
CA ALA A 114 -20.84 -0.73 -8.30
C ALA A 114 -19.44 -0.85 -8.94
N LEU A 115 -18.49 0.03 -8.58
CA LEU A 115 -17.10 -0.04 -9.05
C LEU A 115 -16.43 -1.35 -8.62
N VAL A 116 -16.49 -1.70 -7.33
CA VAL A 116 -15.85 -2.92 -6.79
C VAL A 116 -16.45 -4.17 -7.42
N ARG A 117 -17.78 -4.22 -7.58
CA ARG A 117 -18.47 -5.33 -8.28
C ARG A 117 -18.09 -5.40 -9.75
N GLY A 118 -17.94 -4.25 -10.41
CA GLY A 118 -17.45 -4.16 -11.79
C GLY A 118 -16.04 -4.74 -11.92
N ALA A 119 -15.15 -4.38 -11.01
CA ALA A 119 -13.81 -4.94 -10.92
C ALA A 119 -13.83 -6.47 -10.72
N ARG A 120 -14.65 -6.97 -9.78
CA ARG A 120 -14.80 -8.43 -9.56
C ARG A 120 -15.30 -9.14 -10.82
N SER A 121 -16.30 -8.59 -11.50
CA SER A 121 -16.86 -9.18 -12.72
C SER A 121 -15.85 -9.24 -13.87
N LEU A 122 -14.98 -8.22 -13.97
CA LEU A 122 -13.99 -8.12 -15.02
C LEU A 122 -12.75 -9.00 -14.74
N LEU A 123 -12.26 -9.00 -13.50
CA LEU A 123 -10.98 -9.62 -13.13
C LEU A 123 -11.12 -11.08 -12.68
N GLY A 124 -12.34 -11.51 -12.33
CA GLY A 124 -12.60 -12.87 -11.87
C GLY A 124 -12.20 -13.12 -10.41
N PRO A 125 -12.38 -14.36 -9.91
CA PRO A 125 -12.19 -14.70 -8.49
C PRO A 125 -10.73 -14.92 -8.10
N ASP A 126 -9.83 -15.08 -9.06
CA ASP A 126 -8.41 -15.36 -8.78
C ASP A 126 -7.62 -14.09 -8.39
N VAL A 127 -8.12 -12.91 -8.75
CA VAL A 127 -7.55 -11.61 -8.37
C VAL A 127 -8.12 -11.17 -7.03
N VAL A 128 -7.24 -10.88 -6.08
CA VAL A 128 -7.64 -10.35 -4.77
C VAL A 128 -8.08 -8.90 -4.92
N LEU A 129 -9.29 -8.59 -4.43
CA LEU A 129 -9.79 -7.22 -4.39
C LEU A 129 -9.68 -6.64 -2.97
N GLU A 130 -9.02 -5.52 -2.89
CA GLU A 130 -9.15 -4.57 -1.79
C GLU A 130 -10.17 -3.52 -2.20
N ALA A 131 -11.01 -3.09 -1.26
CA ALA A 131 -11.92 -1.96 -1.46
C ALA A 131 -11.70 -0.94 -0.36
N GLU A 132 -12.10 0.32 -0.58
CA GLU A 132 -11.99 1.38 0.42
C GLU A 132 -13.36 1.94 0.78
N LEU A 133 -13.63 2.08 2.08
CA LEU A 133 -14.83 2.69 2.63
C LEU A 133 -14.46 3.82 3.58
N GLY A 134 -15.01 5.00 3.35
CA GLY A 134 -14.53 6.26 3.92
C GLY A 134 -13.44 6.85 3.04
N GLY A 135 -13.04 8.08 3.26
CA GLY A 135 -12.06 8.74 2.41
C GLY A 135 -10.90 9.29 3.22
N LEU A 136 -9.69 9.13 2.72
CA LEU A 136 -8.50 9.72 3.33
C LEU A 136 -8.23 11.11 2.74
N ALA A 137 -7.90 12.07 3.61
CA ALA A 137 -7.43 13.37 3.16
C ALA A 137 -5.97 13.28 2.68
N GLY A 138 -5.63 14.06 1.65
CA GLY A 138 -4.27 14.15 1.14
C GLY A 138 -4.09 13.54 -0.25
N ASP A 139 -2.86 13.63 -0.76
CA ASP A 139 -2.44 13.08 -2.04
C ASP A 139 -1.29 12.10 -1.76
N GLU A 140 -1.46 10.85 -2.16
CA GLU A 140 -0.47 9.80 -1.89
C GLU A 140 0.86 10.07 -2.60
N ASP A 141 0.83 10.67 -3.78
CA ASP A 141 2.01 10.96 -4.59
C ASP A 141 2.69 12.29 -4.22
N ARG A 142 2.08 13.12 -3.38
CA ARG A 142 2.60 14.44 -2.98
C ARG A 142 2.62 14.62 -1.47
N ALA A 143 3.81 14.77 -0.89
CA ALA A 143 3.95 15.01 0.55
C ALA A 143 3.52 16.43 0.99
N PHE A 144 3.48 17.41 0.06
CA PHE A 144 3.16 18.82 0.33
C PHE A 144 2.30 19.41 -0.79
N GLY A 145 1.40 20.31 -0.43
CA GLY A 145 0.86 21.32 -1.35
C GLY A 145 -0.36 20.94 -2.16
N ALA A 146 -1.13 19.95 -1.79
CA ALA A 146 -2.51 19.94 -2.21
C ALA A 146 -3.23 21.02 -1.40
N ASP A 147 -3.66 22.08 -2.09
CA ASP A 147 -4.65 23.00 -1.54
C ASP A 147 -5.89 22.14 -1.20
N GLN A 148 -6.13 21.94 0.09
CA GLN A 148 -7.20 21.06 0.60
C GLN A 148 -8.61 21.59 0.29
N SER A 149 -8.71 22.68 -0.47
CA SER A 149 -9.96 23.32 -0.87
C SER A 149 -10.76 22.57 -1.96
N GLY A 150 -10.22 21.47 -2.52
CA GLY A 150 -10.85 20.70 -3.59
C GLY A 150 -11.01 19.21 -3.35
N VAL A 151 -10.47 18.66 -2.27
CA VAL A 151 -10.70 17.26 -1.90
C VAL A 151 -12.01 17.21 -1.12
N ALA A 152 -12.98 16.44 -1.60
CA ALA A 152 -14.19 16.12 -0.84
C ALA A 152 -13.78 15.77 0.60
N VAL A 153 -14.50 16.31 1.58
CA VAL A 153 -14.20 16.13 3.01
C VAL A 153 -14.15 14.63 3.26
N ALA A 154 -12.94 14.11 3.30
CA ALA A 154 -12.69 12.73 3.62
C ALA A 154 -13.23 12.47 5.03
N GLY A 155 -14.23 11.63 5.14
CA GLY A 155 -14.89 11.29 6.40
C GLY A 155 -14.36 9.97 6.94
N LEU A 156 -14.39 9.83 8.28
CA LEU A 156 -14.16 8.53 8.92
C LEU A 156 -15.09 7.47 8.31
N THR A 157 -14.61 6.23 8.25
CA THR A 157 -15.45 5.11 7.85
C THR A 157 -16.65 4.98 8.79
N ASP A 158 -17.86 4.99 8.23
CA ASP A 158 -19.08 4.68 8.98
C ASP A 158 -19.13 3.18 9.24
N SER A 159 -18.90 2.79 10.48
CA SER A 159 -18.90 1.38 10.89
C SER A 159 -20.21 0.67 10.62
N ALA A 160 -21.35 1.39 10.60
CA ALA A 160 -22.67 0.80 10.33
C ALA A 160 -22.82 0.29 8.89
N LEU A 161 -22.02 0.80 7.95
CA LEU A 161 -22.06 0.41 6.54
C LEU A 161 -21.13 -0.76 6.22
N VAL A 162 -20.21 -1.13 7.12
CA VAL A 162 -19.12 -2.09 6.82
C VAL A 162 -19.65 -3.47 6.43
N GLU A 163 -20.56 -4.03 7.20
CA GLU A 163 -21.13 -5.38 6.93
C GLU A 163 -21.85 -5.44 5.58
N ASP A 164 -22.71 -4.44 5.29
CA ASP A 164 -23.42 -4.34 4.00
C ASP A 164 -22.41 -4.17 2.85
N PHE A 165 -21.44 -3.26 2.99
CA PHE A 165 -20.43 -3.00 1.97
C PHE A 165 -19.61 -4.25 1.62
N VAL A 166 -19.07 -4.93 2.62
CA VAL A 166 -18.26 -6.15 2.43
C VAL A 166 -19.10 -7.27 1.79
N SER A 167 -20.32 -7.48 2.29
CA SER A 167 -21.24 -8.49 1.76
C SER A 167 -21.61 -8.24 0.29
N ARG A 168 -21.82 -6.99 -0.09
CA ARG A 168 -22.27 -6.62 -1.44
C ARG A 168 -21.12 -6.53 -2.44
N THR A 169 -19.93 -6.16 -2.00
CA THR A 169 -18.74 -6.03 -2.87
C THR A 169 -18.01 -7.34 -3.07
N GLY A 170 -17.99 -8.20 -2.06
CA GLY A 170 -17.19 -9.43 -2.05
C GLY A 170 -15.67 -9.14 -2.06
N ALA A 171 -15.26 -7.99 -1.53
CA ALA A 171 -13.85 -7.68 -1.35
C ALA A 171 -13.21 -8.61 -0.31
N GLU A 172 -11.94 -8.96 -0.50
CA GLU A 172 -11.16 -9.79 0.43
C GLU A 172 -10.42 -8.96 1.48
N LEU A 173 -10.19 -7.65 1.24
CA LEU A 173 -9.61 -6.70 2.17
C LEU A 173 -10.40 -5.39 2.15
N LEU A 174 -10.42 -4.69 3.30
CA LEU A 174 -11.11 -3.41 3.43
C LEU A 174 -10.17 -2.33 3.98
N ALA A 175 -9.84 -1.34 3.15
CA ALA A 175 -9.18 -0.12 3.58
C ALA A 175 -10.17 0.82 4.28
N VAL A 176 -9.73 1.40 5.40
CA VAL A 176 -10.59 2.19 6.29
C VAL A 176 -9.97 3.52 6.68
N ALA A 177 -10.81 4.55 6.78
CA ALA A 177 -10.45 5.88 7.26
C ALA A 177 -10.79 5.99 8.76
N VAL A 178 -9.75 6.03 9.58
CA VAL A 178 -9.85 6.11 11.04
C VAL A 178 -9.03 7.28 11.62
N GLY A 179 -8.92 8.37 10.87
CA GLY A 179 -8.11 9.54 11.20
C GLY A 179 -6.70 9.53 10.59
N ASN A 180 -6.38 8.50 9.83
CA ASN A 180 -5.19 8.44 8.99
C ASN A 180 -5.31 9.38 7.78
N VAL A 181 -4.16 9.83 7.24
CA VAL A 181 -4.10 10.74 6.09
C VAL A 181 -2.98 10.31 5.14
N HIS A 182 -3.18 10.56 3.85
CA HIS A 182 -2.11 10.44 2.86
C HIS A 182 -1.12 11.61 2.98
N GLY A 183 0.19 11.33 2.86
CA GLY A 183 1.22 12.35 2.95
C GLY A 183 1.72 12.58 4.38
N LYS A 184 2.07 13.84 4.70
CA LYS A 184 2.56 14.21 6.03
C LYS A 184 1.44 14.75 6.89
N TYR A 185 1.38 14.27 8.14
CA TYR A 185 0.45 14.79 9.14
C TYR A 185 0.80 16.24 9.52
N LYS A 186 -0.24 17.03 9.78
CA LYS A 186 -0.11 18.35 10.43
C LYS A 186 -0.16 18.15 11.95
N GLY A 187 0.98 17.84 12.56
CA GLY A 187 1.08 17.46 13.98
C GLY A 187 1.19 15.94 14.16
N GLU A 188 0.93 15.47 15.37
CA GLU A 188 0.95 14.04 15.67
C GLU A 188 -0.28 13.34 15.08
N PRO A 189 -0.14 12.12 14.50
CA PRO A 189 -1.26 11.32 14.06
C PRO A 189 -2.25 11.06 15.21
N GLN A 190 -3.54 11.15 14.92
CA GLN A 190 -4.61 10.95 15.90
C GLN A 190 -5.57 9.89 15.37
N LEU A 191 -5.22 8.62 15.56
CA LEU A 191 -6.09 7.53 15.14
C LEU A 191 -7.32 7.38 16.06
N ARG A 192 -8.47 7.17 15.46
CA ARG A 192 -9.74 6.92 16.13
C ARG A 192 -9.89 5.42 16.42
N TRP A 193 -9.33 5.02 17.53
CA TRP A 193 -9.32 3.63 18.00
C TRP A 193 -10.73 3.08 18.25
N ASP A 194 -11.64 3.93 18.74
CA ASP A 194 -13.04 3.61 18.91
C ASP A 194 -13.71 3.22 17.58
N VAL A 195 -13.46 3.99 16.51
CA VAL A 195 -13.96 3.71 15.17
C VAL A 195 -13.35 2.42 14.61
N LEU A 196 -12.02 2.25 14.73
CA LEU A 196 -11.35 1.03 14.26
C LEU A 196 -11.89 -0.23 14.96
N GLN A 197 -12.11 -0.17 16.26
CA GLN A 197 -12.67 -1.29 17.01
C GLN A 197 -14.10 -1.62 16.58
N ASP A 198 -14.93 -0.60 16.37
CA ASP A 198 -16.30 -0.76 15.87
C ASP A 198 -16.34 -1.38 14.46
N ILE A 199 -15.38 -1.04 13.61
CA ILE A 199 -15.24 -1.65 12.28
C ILE A 199 -14.80 -3.11 12.41
N ALA A 200 -13.77 -3.38 13.22
CA ALA A 200 -13.17 -4.71 13.34
C ALA A 200 -14.15 -5.78 13.83
N VAL A 201 -15.15 -5.42 14.64
CA VAL A 201 -16.18 -6.37 15.10
C VAL A 201 -17.29 -6.61 14.07
N ARG A 202 -17.37 -5.82 12.99
CA ARG A 202 -18.41 -5.89 11.96
C ARG A 202 -17.98 -6.62 10.69
N THR A 203 -16.72 -7.01 10.61
CA THR A 203 -16.20 -7.73 9.45
C THR A 203 -15.20 -8.80 9.85
N HIS A 204 -15.17 -9.88 9.07
CA HIS A 204 -14.22 -10.98 9.22
C HIS A 204 -13.05 -10.88 8.24
N ILE A 205 -13.13 -9.99 7.24
CA ILE A 205 -12.02 -9.79 6.32
C ILE A 205 -10.94 -8.88 6.94
N PRO A 206 -9.66 -9.04 6.56
CA PRO A 206 -8.60 -8.17 7.03
C PRO A 206 -8.84 -6.70 6.71
N LEU A 207 -8.54 -5.83 7.67
CA LEU A 207 -8.53 -4.39 7.48
C LEU A 207 -7.18 -3.92 6.95
N VAL A 208 -7.20 -2.80 6.25
CA VAL A 208 -6.00 -2.14 5.70
C VAL A 208 -5.92 -0.72 6.22
N LEU A 209 -4.71 -0.32 6.66
CA LEU A 209 -4.40 1.03 7.09
C LEU A 209 -3.51 1.70 6.04
N HIS A 210 -4.04 2.71 5.36
CA HIS A 210 -3.28 3.59 4.47
C HIS A 210 -2.70 4.77 5.24
N GLY A 211 -1.77 5.51 4.64
CA GLY A 211 -1.22 6.73 5.23
C GLY A 211 -0.52 6.50 6.56
N ALA A 212 0.17 5.39 6.73
CA ALA A 212 0.80 5.02 7.99
C ALA A 212 2.09 5.80 8.31
N SER A 213 2.60 6.59 7.36
CA SER A 213 3.81 7.40 7.54
C SER A 213 3.65 8.39 8.70
N GLY A 214 4.53 8.29 9.71
CA GLY A 214 4.49 9.11 10.92
C GLY A 214 3.68 8.52 12.08
N ILE A 215 2.99 7.40 11.90
CA ILE A 215 2.31 6.69 12.99
C ILE A 215 3.36 5.95 13.82
N ALA A 216 3.26 6.07 15.15
CA ALA A 216 4.20 5.43 16.07
C ALA A 216 4.14 3.89 15.97
N ALA A 217 5.27 3.24 16.20
CA ALA A 217 5.40 1.77 16.11
C ALA A 217 4.38 1.03 16.99
N GLU A 218 4.19 1.53 18.22
CA GLU A 218 3.26 0.96 19.20
C GLU A 218 1.81 1.03 18.71
N GLU A 219 1.46 2.10 17.99
CA GLU A 219 0.12 2.27 17.42
C GLU A 219 -0.10 1.32 16.24
N LEU A 220 0.92 1.10 15.38
CA LEU A 220 0.83 0.12 14.29
C LEU A 220 0.65 -1.31 14.83
N VAL A 221 1.38 -1.66 15.89
CA VAL A 221 1.22 -2.95 16.58
C VAL A 221 -0.18 -3.09 17.18
N LYS A 222 -0.71 -2.02 17.79
CA LYS A 222 -2.08 -2.00 18.32
C LYS A 222 -3.12 -2.17 17.22
N ALA A 223 -2.91 -1.55 16.04
CA ALA A 223 -3.79 -1.70 14.89
C ALA A 223 -3.84 -3.17 14.40
N ALA A 224 -2.68 -3.86 14.35
CA ALA A 224 -2.63 -5.28 13.99
C ALA A 224 -3.47 -6.16 14.93
N ALA A 225 -3.51 -5.84 16.23
CA ALA A 225 -4.37 -6.53 17.21
C ALA A 225 -5.89 -6.25 16.98
N MET A 226 -6.24 -5.30 16.13
CA MET A 226 -7.61 -4.94 15.73
C MET A 226 -7.91 -5.31 14.27
N ASN A 227 -7.41 -6.45 13.81
CA ASN A 227 -7.63 -6.99 12.47
C ASN A 227 -7.01 -6.17 11.31
N VAL A 228 -6.10 -5.22 11.57
CA VAL A 228 -5.33 -4.54 10.52
C VAL A 228 -4.20 -5.46 10.07
N GLY A 229 -4.38 -6.08 8.92
CA GLY A 229 -3.44 -7.08 8.39
C GLY A 229 -2.50 -6.55 7.32
N LYS A 230 -2.76 -5.37 6.76
CA LYS A 230 -1.93 -4.70 5.75
C LYS A 230 -1.76 -3.23 6.12
N VAL A 231 -0.57 -2.70 5.93
CA VAL A 231 -0.23 -1.30 6.23
C VAL A 231 0.58 -0.71 5.08
N ASN A 232 0.10 0.41 4.48
CA ASN A 232 0.74 1.06 3.35
C ASN A 232 1.76 2.12 3.77
N PHE A 233 2.95 2.09 3.14
CA PHE A 233 4.05 3.03 3.35
C PHE A 233 4.52 3.62 2.01
N ASN A 234 4.46 4.93 1.88
CA ASN A 234 4.92 5.65 0.71
C ASN A 234 5.79 6.86 1.10
N THR A 235 5.23 7.80 1.86
CA THR A 235 5.84 9.12 2.06
C THR A 235 7.22 9.06 2.70
N GLU A 236 7.43 8.26 3.72
CA GLU A 236 8.74 8.16 4.39
C GLU A 236 9.77 7.47 3.50
N LEU A 237 9.38 6.39 2.81
CA LEU A 237 10.24 5.68 1.88
C LEU A 237 10.80 6.63 0.81
N ARG A 238 9.92 7.33 0.07
CA ARG A 238 10.35 8.25 -0.99
C ARG A 238 11.09 9.47 -0.45
N THR A 239 10.69 10.01 0.71
CA THR A 239 11.37 11.15 1.33
C THR A 239 12.80 10.77 1.75
N GLY A 240 12.99 9.59 2.32
CA GLY A 240 14.30 9.06 2.69
C GLY A 240 15.20 8.87 1.47
N VAL A 241 14.68 8.31 0.39
CA VAL A 241 15.40 8.16 -0.87
C VAL A 241 15.78 9.53 -1.46
N LEU A 242 14.85 10.49 -1.51
CA LEU A 242 15.12 11.84 -2.05
C LEU A 242 16.18 12.57 -1.22
N ALA A 243 16.12 12.48 0.12
CA ALA A 243 17.13 13.07 1.00
C ALA A 243 18.51 12.44 0.76
N THR A 244 18.56 11.12 0.62
CA THR A 244 19.81 10.39 0.30
C THR A 244 20.39 10.83 -1.04
N LEU A 245 19.56 10.96 -2.08
CA LEU A 245 20.02 11.43 -3.39
C LEU A 245 20.54 12.85 -3.33
N GLN A 246 19.84 13.75 -2.63
CA GLN A 246 20.27 15.15 -2.47
C GLN A 246 21.65 15.25 -1.77
N ASP A 247 21.89 14.45 -0.74
CA ASP A 247 23.12 14.42 0.02
C ASP A 247 24.29 13.80 -0.77
N GLN A 248 24.06 12.69 -1.43
CA GLN A 248 25.09 11.88 -2.07
C GLN A 248 25.45 12.33 -3.49
N LEU A 249 24.51 12.96 -4.22
CA LEU A 249 24.72 13.36 -5.62
C LEU A 249 25.97 14.21 -5.87
N PRO A 250 26.31 15.24 -5.04
CA PRO A 250 27.52 16.05 -5.28
C PRO A 250 28.82 15.23 -5.25
N GLY A 251 28.93 14.29 -4.28
CA GLY A 251 30.08 13.40 -4.16
C GLY A 251 30.26 12.51 -5.38
N HIS A 252 29.17 11.87 -5.83
CA HIS A 252 29.20 10.98 -7.00
C HIS A 252 29.49 11.71 -8.30
N ARG A 253 29.07 12.97 -8.43
CA ARG A 253 29.45 13.81 -9.57
C ARG A 253 30.95 14.11 -9.57
N SER A 254 31.53 14.39 -8.42
CA SER A 254 32.95 14.62 -8.27
C SER A 254 33.79 13.35 -8.45
N ASP A 255 33.18 12.18 -8.20
CA ASP A 255 33.79 10.85 -8.39
C ASP A 255 33.50 10.31 -9.82
N GLY A 256 33.74 11.13 -10.83
CA GLY A 256 33.64 10.71 -12.22
C GLY A 256 32.23 10.37 -12.70
N GLU A 257 31.21 11.08 -12.22
CA GLU A 257 29.80 10.84 -12.57
C GLU A 257 29.35 9.41 -12.21
N ASN A 258 29.72 8.93 -11.04
CA ASN A 258 29.51 7.56 -10.56
C ASN A 258 28.03 7.26 -10.27
N LEU A 259 27.23 7.04 -11.30
CA LEU A 259 25.82 6.72 -11.19
C LEU A 259 25.58 5.39 -10.45
N GLN A 260 26.42 4.39 -10.66
CA GLN A 260 26.28 3.08 -10.00
C GLN A 260 26.41 3.22 -8.49
N GLY A 261 27.35 4.00 -7.99
CA GLY A 261 27.50 4.28 -6.55
C GLY A 261 26.27 5.00 -5.98
N LEU A 262 25.75 6.01 -6.71
CA LEU A 262 24.55 6.73 -6.30
C LEU A 262 23.32 5.81 -6.18
N LEU A 263 23.10 4.91 -7.16
CA LEU A 263 22.02 3.90 -7.11
C LEU A 263 22.22 2.91 -5.95
N GLY A 264 23.48 2.63 -5.57
CA GLY A 264 23.79 1.84 -4.37
C GLY A 264 23.31 2.52 -3.08
N HIS A 265 23.49 3.84 -2.95
CA HIS A 265 22.95 4.62 -1.83
C HIS A 265 21.41 4.66 -1.83
N TRP A 266 20.79 4.81 -3.00
CA TRP A 266 19.33 4.70 -3.13
C TRP A 266 18.82 3.37 -2.59
N ASN A 267 19.38 2.26 -3.11
CA ASN A 267 19.00 0.91 -2.68
C ASN A 267 19.18 0.74 -1.16
N SER A 268 20.30 1.18 -0.61
CA SER A 268 20.58 1.07 0.83
C SER A 268 19.59 1.86 1.69
N SER A 269 19.22 3.07 1.27
CA SER A 269 18.20 3.88 1.96
C SER A 269 16.83 3.20 1.98
N ALA A 270 16.36 2.75 0.82
CA ALA A 270 15.08 2.05 0.71
C ALA A 270 15.08 0.74 1.51
N ARG A 271 16.17 -0.04 1.46
CA ARG A 271 16.32 -1.30 2.21
C ARG A 271 16.32 -1.08 3.72
N THR A 272 17.00 -0.05 4.21
CA THR A 272 17.01 0.29 5.64
C THR A 272 15.60 0.62 6.13
N PHE A 273 14.87 1.45 5.39
CA PHE A 273 13.49 1.78 5.73
C PHE A 273 12.60 0.53 5.74
N ALA A 274 12.67 -0.30 4.69
CA ALA A 274 11.87 -1.53 4.60
C ALA A 274 12.18 -2.49 5.76
N ALA A 275 13.47 -2.67 6.11
CA ALA A 275 13.88 -3.54 7.21
C ALA A 275 13.34 -3.05 8.57
N GLN A 276 13.40 -1.74 8.82
CA GLN A 276 12.84 -1.14 10.04
C GLN A 276 11.32 -1.33 10.11
N THR A 277 10.62 -1.10 9.01
CA THR A 277 9.17 -1.28 8.91
C THR A 277 8.75 -2.74 9.13
N LEU A 278 9.47 -3.69 8.51
CA LEU A 278 9.25 -5.12 8.72
C LEU A 278 9.45 -5.50 10.19
N ALA A 279 10.49 -4.99 10.83
CA ALA A 279 10.74 -5.24 12.26
C ALA A 279 9.64 -4.66 13.16
N THR A 280 9.13 -3.46 12.83
CA THR A 280 8.05 -2.79 13.58
C THR A 280 6.74 -3.58 13.55
N LEU A 281 6.35 -4.09 12.38
CA LEU A 281 5.08 -4.82 12.20
C LEU A 281 5.14 -6.29 12.63
N THR A 282 6.28 -6.73 13.14
CA THR A 282 6.50 -8.10 13.59
C THR A 282 6.55 -8.13 15.12
N ARG A 283 5.76 -8.95 15.75
CA ARG A 283 5.93 -9.36 17.15
C ARG A 283 6.52 -10.73 17.26
#